data_cbb00e8f36a23f876b77e945092e5d55
#
_entry.id   cbb00e8f36a23f876b77e945092e5d55
#
_cell.length_a   1.000
_cell.length_b   1.000
_cell.length_c   1.000
_cell.angle_alpha   90.00
_cell.angle_beta   90.00
_cell.angle_gamma   90.00
#
_symmetry.space_group_name_H-M   'P 1'
#
loop_
_entity.id
_entity.type
_entity.pdbx_description
1 polymer ?
#
loop_
_entity_poly.entity_id
_entity_poly.type
_entity_poly.pdbx_seq_one_letter_code
_entity_poly.pdbx_strand_id
1 'polypeptide(L)'
;VLKIPEVTLLMLADVDIPEAVYAVNKSCESIEWGAVKFLGSKGRPEGLCDQAQYEKTYPIQSINDFNFYCIYNFLNHIQSSHCLLIHPDGFVIRPWLWDNSWLQYDYIGAPWRDDPTAYLDPWGKNQRVGNGGFSLRSRKLLQVPSRVTVPWEVNEGDFYKHMNAGLYNEDGNICIHNRHIFEEQGCVFAPVEVAARFSKEVECPEHKGVETFGFHYHFQEIR
;
A
#
# COMPACT_ATOMS: atom_id res chain seq x y z
N VAL A 1 13.86 16.32 -11.87
CA VAL A 1 13.63 15.26 -10.86
C VAL A 1 12.75 15.84 -9.77
N LEU A 2 11.62 15.23 -9.52
CA LEU A 2 10.72 15.59 -8.41
C LEU A 2 11.37 15.13 -7.09
N LYS A 3 11.31 15.96 -6.03
CA LYS A 3 11.83 15.58 -4.71
C LYS A 3 10.67 15.39 -3.72
N ILE A 4 10.67 14.24 -3.06
CA ILE A 4 9.64 13.89 -2.05
C ILE A 4 10.36 13.35 -0.79
N PRO A 5 11.00 14.22 -0.02
CA PRO A 5 11.80 13.81 1.14
C PRO A 5 10.95 13.25 2.30
N GLU A 6 9.66 13.53 2.31
CA GLU A 6 8.70 13.06 3.31
C GLU A 6 8.31 11.59 3.15
N VAL A 7 8.67 10.95 2.02
CA VAL A 7 8.21 9.61 1.67
C VAL A 7 9.37 8.65 1.50
N THR A 8 9.29 7.49 2.15
CA THR A 8 10.11 6.31 1.86
C THR A 8 9.39 5.44 0.83
N LEU A 9 10.03 5.21 -0.34
CA LEU A 9 9.59 4.16 -1.26
C LEU A 9 9.93 2.81 -0.66
N LEU A 10 8.95 1.90 -0.56
CA LEU A 10 9.08 0.62 0.14
C LEU A 10 8.63 -0.54 -0.74
N MET A 11 9.51 -1.53 -0.90
CA MET A 11 9.25 -2.83 -1.52
C MET A 11 9.53 -3.93 -0.51
N LEU A 12 8.62 -4.89 -0.37
CA LEU A 12 8.86 -6.15 0.35
C LEU A 12 8.64 -7.31 -0.63
N ALA A 13 9.70 -8.05 -0.96
CA ALA A 13 9.61 -9.15 -1.91
C ALA A 13 10.61 -10.27 -1.62
N ASP A 14 10.10 -11.50 -1.61
CA ASP A 14 10.86 -12.75 -1.66
C ASP A 14 10.50 -13.61 -2.88
N VAL A 15 9.55 -13.15 -3.69
CA VAL A 15 9.12 -13.72 -4.98
C VAL A 15 9.09 -12.62 -6.03
N ASP A 16 9.03 -12.97 -7.30
CA ASP A 16 8.93 -12.04 -8.44
C ASP A 16 10.01 -10.91 -8.37
N ILE A 17 11.24 -11.34 -8.01
CA ILE A 17 12.34 -10.41 -7.74
C ILE A 17 12.68 -9.52 -8.94
N PRO A 18 12.73 -10.02 -10.20
CA PRO A 18 13.00 -9.19 -11.38
C PRO A 18 11.94 -8.08 -11.54
N GLU A 19 10.66 -8.41 -11.36
CA GLU A 19 9.53 -7.47 -11.43
C GLU A 19 9.59 -6.45 -10.29
N ALA A 20 9.93 -6.90 -9.07
CA ALA A 20 10.11 -6.03 -7.92
C ALA A 20 11.26 -5.01 -8.15
N VAL A 21 12.38 -5.47 -8.70
CA VAL A 21 13.50 -4.60 -9.06
C VAL A 21 13.08 -3.59 -10.13
N TYR A 22 12.35 -4.06 -11.15
CA TYR A 22 11.83 -3.17 -12.20
C TYR A 22 10.90 -2.10 -11.60
N ALA A 23 9.95 -2.48 -10.74
CA ALA A 23 8.99 -1.55 -10.13
C ALA A 23 9.69 -0.48 -9.28
N VAL A 24 10.69 -0.86 -8.47
CA VAL A 24 11.50 0.07 -7.67
C VAL A 24 12.28 1.02 -8.57
N ASN A 25 13.03 0.48 -9.55
CA ASN A 25 13.84 1.29 -10.44
C ASN A 25 12.98 2.27 -11.23
N LYS A 26 11.83 1.82 -11.76
CA LYS A 26 10.87 2.65 -12.48
C LYS A 26 10.33 3.79 -11.63
N SER A 27 9.99 3.52 -10.39
CA SER A 27 9.52 4.54 -9.43
C SER A 27 10.61 5.54 -9.01
N CYS A 28 11.89 5.20 -9.24
CA CYS A 28 13.04 6.08 -8.96
C CYS A 28 13.51 6.92 -10.16
N GLU A 29 13.06 6.62 -11.40
CA GLU A 29 13.57 7.30 -12.60
C GLU A 29 13.42 8.83 -12.57
N SER A 30 12.33 9.33 -12.01
CA SER A 30 11.99 10.76 -12.03
C SER A 30 11.71 11.34 -10.64
N ILE A 31 11.88 10.55 -9.60
CA ILE A 31 11.62 10.95 -8.21
C ILE A 31 12.83 10.66 -7.34
N GLU A 32 13.26 11.68 -6.58
CA GLU A 32 14.18 11.55 -5.47
C GLU A 32 13.37 11.41 -4.18
N TRP A 33 13.30 10.19 -3.67
CA TRP A 33 12.58 9.86 -2.44
C TRP A 33 13.41 10.20 -1.19
N GLY A 34 12.75 10.41 -0.05
CA GLY A 34 13.43 10.56 1.24
C GLY A 34 14.31 9.36 1.61
N ALA A 35 13.84 8.17 1.24
CA ALA A 35 14.59 6.91 1.25
C ALA A 35 13.97 5.93 0.26
N VAL A 36 14.75 4.93 -0.16
CA VAL A 36 14.25 3.79 -0.95
C VAL A 36 14.69 2.52 -0.24
N LYS A 37 13.74 1.66 0.12
CA LYS A 37 13.97 0.43 0.89
C LYS A 37 13.48 -0.78 0.10
N PHE A 38 14.37 -1.73 -0.11
CA PHE A 38 14.03 -3.05 -0.60
C PHE A 38 14.19 -4.07 0.52
N LEU A 39 13.09 -4.63 0.99
CA LEU A 39 13.03 -5.59 2.08
C LEU A 39 12.92 -7.00 1.51
N GLY A 40 13.66 -7.94 2.06
CA GLY A 40 13.60 -9.35 1.65
C GLY A 40 14.58 -10.23 2.40
N SER A 41 14.46 -11.55 2.24
CA SER A 41 15.33 -12.50 2.95
C SER A 41 16.53 -12.98 2.13
N LYS A 42 16.51 -12.80 0.80
CA LYS A 42 17.41 -13.45 -0.14
C LYS A 42 18.70 -12.68 -0.48
N GLY A 43 18.89 -11.50 0.09
CA GLY A 43 20.00 -10.61 -0.22
C GLY A 43 19.62 -9.52 -1.22
N ARG A 44 20.50 -8.52 -1.38
CA ARG A 44 20.29 -7.42 -2.32
C ARG A 44 20.16 -7.98 -3.75
N PRO A 45 19.04 -7.71 -4.45
CA PRO A 45 18.86 -8.16 -5.82
C PRO A 45 19.86 -7.51 -6.78
N GLU A 46 20.25 -8.25 -7.82
CA GLU A 46 21.01 -7.71 -8.94
C GLU A 46 20.13 -6.68 -9.72
N GLY A 47 20.75 -5.64 -10.24
CA GLY A 47 20.11 -4.61 -11.02
C GLY A 47 19.27 -3.59 -10.22
N LEU A 48 19.20 -3.72 -8.90
CA LEU A 48 18.52 -2.75 -8.06
C LEU A 48 19.29 -1.41 -8.06
N CYS A 49 18.58 -0.28 -8.26
CA CYS A 49 19.18 1.06 -8.37
C CYS A 49 19.98 1.46 -7.11
N ASP A 50 20.96 2.33 -7.30
CA ASP A 50 21.89 2.76 -6.23
C ASP A 50 21.19 3.51 -5.09
N GLN A 51 20.07 4.16 -5.34
CA GLN A 51 19.28 4.83 -4.30
C GLN A 51 18.68 3.83 -3.30
N ALA A 52 18.42 2.57 -3.72
CA ALA A 52 17.76 1.60 -2.89
C ALA A 52 18.71 0.97 -1.88
N GLN A 53 18.32 0.99 -0.62
CA GLN A 53 18.96 0.27 0.48
C GLN A 53 18.25 -1.08 0.67
N TYR A 54 19.03 -2.15 0.65
CA TYR A 54 18.52 -3.47 1.00
C TYR A 54 18.53 -3.67 2.51
N GLU A 55 17.42 -4.13 3.05
CA GLU A 55 17.32 -4.54 4.45
C GLU A 55 16.81 -5.97 4.54
N LYS A 56 17.55 -6.82 5.28
CA LYS A 56 17.20 -8.21 5.44
C LYS A 56 16.03 -8.40 6.39
N THR A 57 15.05 -9.20 5.97
CA THR A 57 13.91 -9.63 6.78
C THR A 57 14.00 -11.12 7.11
N TYR A 58 13.06 -11.64 7.92
CA TYR A 58 12.78 -13.07 7.92
C TYR A 58 12.12 -13.48 6.59
N PRO A 59 12.22 -14.76 6.18
CA PRO A 59 11.63 -15.20 4.92
C PRO A 59 10.12 -14.99 4.88
N ILE A 60 9.65 -14.37 3.79
CA ILE A 60 8.22 -14.24 3.48
C ILE A 60 7.82 -15.45 2.63
N GLN A 61 7.18 -16.42 3.24
CA GLN A 61 6.87 -17.72 2.64
C GLN A 61 5.42 -17.86 2.20
N SER A 62 4.55 -16.94 2.67
CA SER A 62 3.12 -16.95 2.38
C SER A 62 2.58 -15.53 2.30
N ILE A 63 1.38 -15.40 1.74
CA ILE A 63 0.63 -14.13 1.77
C ILE A 63 0.34 -13.69 3.22
N ASN A 64 0.17 -14.62 4.13
CA ASN A 64 -0.05 -14.31 5.54
C ASN A 64 1.19 -13.70 6.19
N ASP A 65 2.39 -14.23 5.88
CA ASP A 65 3.65 -13.63 6.36
C ASP A 65 3.78 -12.19 5.84
N PHE A 66 3.47 -11.98 4.56
CA PHE A 66 3.47 -10.68 3.93
C PHE A 66 2.50 -9.71 4.65
N ASN A 67 1.24 -10.12 4.79
CA ASN A 67 0.20 -9.32 5.43
C ASN A 67 0.57 -8.96 6.87
N PHE A 68 1.07 -9.94 7.63
CA PHE A 68 1.53 -9.73 9.00
C PHE A 68 2.70 -8.72 9.05
N TYR A 69 3.65 -8.87 8.14
CA TYR A 69 4.80 -7.97 8.06
C TYR A 69 4.36 -6.53 7.78
N CYS A 70 3.45 -6.36 6.84
CA CYS A 70 2.93 -5.04 6.47
C CYS A 70 2.25 -4.30 7.63
N ILE A 71 1.50 -5.04 8.47
CA ILE A 71 0.76 -4.43 9.59
C ILE A 71 1.68 -4.13 10.77
N TYR A 72 2.56 -5.07 11.14
CA TYR A 72 3.25 -5.01 12.43
C TYR A 72 4.75 -4.66 12.34
N ASN A 73 5.38 -4.75 11.17
CA ASN A 73 6.83 -4.60 11.04
C ASN A 73 7.30 -3.42 10.19
N PHE A 74 6.48 -2.88 9.30
CA PHE A 74 6.90 -1.79 8.41
C PHE A 74 7.39 -0.55 9.14
N LEU A 75 6.85 -0.25 10.31
CA LEU A 75 7.31 0.88 11.13
C LEU A 75 8.83 0.86 11.37
N ASN A 76 9.43 -0.32 11.51
CA ASN A 76 10.84 -0.47 11.81
C ASN A 76 11.77 0.03 10.69
N HIS A 77 11.26 0.13 9.47
CA HIS A 77 12.01 0.51 8.27
C HIS A 77 11.79 1.97 7.86
N ILE A 78 10.83 2.66 8.48
CA ILE A 78 10.38 3.99 8.04
C ILE A 78 10.82 5.07 9.03
N GLN A 79 11.62 6.03 8.54
CA GLN A 79 12.02 7.22 9.29
C GLN A 79 11.27 8.48 8.84
N SER A 80 10.85 8.52 7.57
CA SER A 80 10.05 9.59 6.97
C SER A 80 8.63 9.64 7.55
N SER A 81 7.89 10.71 7.26
CA SER A 81 6.50 10.85 7.72
C SER A 81 5.54 9.85 7.06
N HIS A 82 5.88 9.41 5.84
CA HIS A 82 5.09 8.43 5.06
C HIS A 82 5.98 7.39 4.40
N CYS A 83 5.37 6.28 4.00
CA CYS A 83 5.94 5.38 3.01
C CYS A 83 4.95 5.16 1.85
N LEU A 84 5.50 4.98 0.66
CA LEU A 84 4.79 4.46 -0.50
C LEU A 84 5.15 2.99 -0.64
N LEU A 85 4.23 2.11 -0.26
CA LEU A 85 4.34 0.68 -0.53
C LEU A 85 4.02 0.43 -1.99
N ILE A 86 4.90 -0.30 -2.66
CA ILE A 86 4.71 -0.79 -4.02
C ILE A 86 4.91 -2.30 -4.09
N HIS A 87 4.24 -2.94 -5.03
CA HIS A 87 4.36 -4.36 -5.34
C HIS A 87 5.11 -4.58 -6.67
N PRO A 88 5.52 -5.82 -7.00
CA PRO A 88 6.14 -6.13 -8.28
C PRO A 88 5.31 -5.71 -9.50
N ASP A 89 3.99 -5.70 -9.37
CA ASP A 89 3.01 -5.34 -10.39
C ASP A 89 2.36 -3.96 -10.17
N GLY A 90 2.98 -3.10 -9.36
CA GLY A 90 2.50 -1.74 -9.08
C GLY A 90 3.62 -0.74 -8.88
N PHE A 91 3.66 0.36 -9.65
CA PHE A 91 4.69 1.38 -9.56
C PHE A 91 4.21 2.75 -10.06
N VAL A 92 5.04 3.78 -9.86
CA VAL A 92 4.75 5.15 -10.33
C VAL A 92 4.85 5.21 -11.85
N ILE A 93 3.81 5.74 -12.51
CA ILE A 93 3.75 5.90 -13.97
C ILE A 93 3.72 7.35 -14.42
N ARG A 94 3.20 8.27 -13.59
CA ARG A 94 3.09 9.69 -13.89
C ARG A 94 3.60 10.54 -12.72
N PRO A 95 4.93 10.65 -12.54
CA PRO A 95 5.51 11.35 -11.38
C PRO A 95 5.08 12.82 -11.26
N TRP A 96 4.72 13.48 -12.38
CA TRP A 96 4.24 14.85 -12.39
C TRP A 96 2.84 15.05 -11.79
N LEU A 97 2.11 13.97 -11.52
CA LEU A 97 0.80 14.01 -10.86
C LEU A 97 0.89 13.94 -9.33
N TRP A 98 2.10 13.87 -8.77
CA TRP A 98 2.26 13.91 -7.32
C TRP A 98 1.63 15.18 -6.74
N ASP A 99 0.85 15.02 -5.68
CA ASP A 99 0.18 16.10 -4.96
C ASP A 99 0.57 16.06 -3.48
N ASN A 100 1.27 17.10 -3.00
CA ASN A 100 1.68 17.19 -1.60
C ASN A 100 0.51 17.17 -0.62
N SER A 101 -0.71 17.51 -1.07
CA SER A 101 -1.91 17.41 -0.23
C SER A 101 -2.23 15.96 0.20
N TRP A 102 -1.69 14.96 -0.48
CA TRP A 102 -1.84 13.57 -0.08
C TRP A 102 -1.19 13.25 1.27
N LEU A 103 -0.17 14.02 1.67
CA LEU A 103 0.50 13.85 2.96
C LEU A 103 -0.38 14.21 4.17
N GLN A 104 -1.57 14.74 3.96
CA GLN A 104 -2.55 14.94 5.03
C GLN A 104 -3.31 13.67 5.42
N TYR A 105 -3.26 12.63 4.57
CA TYR A 105 -3.94 11.35 4.81
C TYR A 105 -2.98 10.32 5.40
N ASP A 106 -3.51 9.49 6.28
CA ASP A 106 -2.75 8.39 6.88
C ASP A 106 -2.79 7.12 6.03
N TYR A 107 -3.79 6.99 5.14
CA TYR A 107 -3.86 5.93 4.15
C TYR A 107 -4.50 6.42 2.85
N ILE A 108 -3.82 6.13 1.73
CA ILE A 108 -4.35 6.24 0.37
C ILE A 108 -3.95 4.97 -0.39
N GLY A 109 -4.91 4.29 -1.00
CA GLY A 109 -4.70 3.23 -1.99
C GLY A 109 -5.73 3.40 -3.10
N ALA A 110 -5.71 2.55 -4.12
CA ALA A 110 -6.71 2.63 -5.19
C ALA A 110 -8.12 2.37 -4.66
N PRO A 111 -9.16 2.99 -5.25
CA PRO A 111 -10.53 2.64 -4.91
C PRO A 111 -10.84 1.21 -5.34
N TRP A 112 -11.56 0.49 -4.49
CA TRP A 112 -12.23 -0.76 -4.86
C TRP A 112 -13.48 -0.51 -5.68
N ARG A 113 -14.02 -1.56 -6.31
CA ARG A 113 -15.23 -1.48 -7.14
C ARG A 113 -16.38 -0.82 -6.40
N ASP A 114 -17.22 -0.12 -7.13
CA ASP A 114 -18.46 0.43 -6.61
C ASP A 114 -19.51 -0.66 -6.43
N ASP A 115 -19.40 -1.37 -5.33
CA ASP A 115 -20.34 -2.40 -4.91
C ASP A 115 -20.77 -2.12 -3.47
N PRO A 116 -22.01 -1.64 -3.26
CA PRO A 116 -22.50 -1.28 -1.93
C PRO A 116 -22.69 -2.49 -1.00
N THR A 117 -22.60 -3.71 -1.53
CA THR A 117 -22.71 -4.95 -0.74
C THR A 117 -21.36 -5.56 -0.38
N ALA A 118 -20.28 -5.06 -1.00
CA ALA A 118 -18.91 -5.45 -0.71
C ALA A 118 -18.21 -4.44 0.20
N TYR A 119 -17.04 -4.80 0.71
CA TYR A 119 -16.15 -3.91 1.48
C TYR A 119 -16.85 -3.27 2.71
N LEU A 120 -17.75 -4.01 3.34
CA LEU A 120 -18.48 -3.54 4.51
C LEU A 120 -17.66 -3.69 5.78
N ASP A 121 -17.55 -2.59 6.54
CA ASP A 121 -16.96 -2.64 7.88
C ASP A 121 -17.91 -3.37 8.86
N PRO A 122 -17.49 -3.63 10.12
CA PRO A 122 -18.32 -4.34 11.10
C PRO A 122 -19.68 -3.70 11.40
N TRP A 123 -19.89 -2.45 11.01
CA TRP A 123 -21.17 -1.74 11.17
C TRP A 123 -21.98 -1.63 9.88
N GLY A 124 -21.52 -2.29 8.81
CA GLY A 124 -22.19 -2.30 7.53
C GLY A 124 -21.95 -1.07 6.67
N LYS A 125 -20.98 -0.22 7.02
CA LYS A 125 -20.58 0.92 6.18
C LYS A 125 -19.63 0.45 5.08
N ASN A 126 -19.93 0.83 3.86
CA ASN A 126 -19.08 0.54 2.70
C ASN A 126 -17.81 1.39 2.73
N GLN A 127 -16.65 0.74 2.70
CA GLN A 127 -15.32 1.35 2.70
C GLN A 127 -14.63 1.06 1.38
N ARG A 128 -14.55 2.02 0.47
CA ARG A 128 -14.09 1.82 -0.90
C ARG A 128 -12.63 2.19 -1.15
N VAL A 129 -11.88 2.67 -0.17
CA VAL A 129 -10.46 3.02 -0.31
C VAL A 129 -9.61 2.02 0.46
N GLY A 130 -8.77 1.31 -0.25
CA GLY A 130 -7.88 0.29 0.29
C GLY A 130 -6.75 0.01 -0.68
N ASN A 131 -6.63 -1.23 -1.16
CA ASN A 131 -5.60 -1.69 -2.08
C ASN A 131 -4.16 -1.46 -1.60
N GLY A 132 -3.57 -2.51 -1.02
CA GLY A 132 -2.24 -2.46 -0.44
C GLY A 132 -1.11 -2.36 -1.44
N GLY A 133 -1.28 -2.90 -2.65
CA GLY A 133 -0.20 -3.09 -3.61
C GLY A 133 0.39 -1.82 -4.22
N PHE A 134 -0.30 -0.68 -4.11
CA PHE A 134 0.22 0.65 -4.34
C PHE A 134 -0.48 1.61 -3.37
N SER A 135 0.15 1.84 -2.20
CA SER A 135 -0.49 2.63 -1.14
C SER A 135 0.47 3.55 -0.41
N LEU A 136 0.00 4.77 -0.14
CA LEU A 136 0.68 5.74 0.73
C LEU A 136 0.17 5.56 2.16
N ARG A 137 1.08 5.36 3.10
CA ARG A 137 0.79 5.12 4.52
C ARG A 137 1.62 6.03 5.40
N SER A 138 0.99 6.71 6.34
CA SER A 138 1.73 7.54 7.28
C SER A 138 2.47 6.70 8.33
N ARG A 139 3.56 7.25 8.84
CA ARG A 139 4.23 6.70 10.03
C ARG A 139 3.28 6.61 11.23
N LYS A 140 2.34 7.54 11.37
CA LYS A 140 1.30 7.54 12.40
C LYS A 140 0.42 6.30 12.31
N LEU A 141 -0.06 5.95 11.10
CA LEU A 141 -0.84 4.73 10.87
C LEU A 141 -0.03 3.49 11.23
N LEU A 142 1.23 3.41 10.80
CA LEU A 142 2.12 2.28 11.09
C LEU A 142 2.44 2.13 12.60
N GLN A 143 2.30 3.19 13.39
CA GLN A 143 2.50 3.16 14.85
C GLN A 143 1.30 2.60 15.61
N VAL A 144 0.11 2.55 15.02
CA VAL A 144 -1.11 2.13 15.72
C VAL A 144 -0.95 0.73 16.36
N PRO A 145 -0.46 -0.31 15.64
CA PRO A 145 -0.31 -1.63 16.23
C PRO A 145 0.68 -1.73 17.39
N SER A 146 1.57 -0.74 17.54
CA SER A 146 2.48 -0.66 18.70
C SER A 146 1.88 0.02 19.94
N ARG A 147 0.72 0.67 19.76
CA ARG A 147 0.04 1.44 20.83
C ARG A 147 -1.21 0.75 21.33
N VAL A 148 -1.94 0.11 20.43
CA VAL A 148 -3.20 -0.58 20.73
C VAL A 148 -3.23 -1.93 20.03
N THR A 149 -4.04 -2.86 20.52
CA THR A 149 -4.25 -4.15 19.88
C THR A 149 -5.02 -3.95 18.58
N VAL A 150 -4.42 -4.34 17.46
CA VAL A 150 -5.09 -4.47 16.17
C VAL A 150 -5.27 -5.97 15.92
N PRO A 151 -6.49 -6.51 15.93
CA PRO A 151 -6.71 -7.93 15.71
C PRO A 151 -6.20 -8.38 14.34
N TRP A 152 -5.49 -9.51 14.31
CA TRP A 152 -5.08 -10.17 13.09
C TRP A 152 -6.19 -11.00 12.49
N GLU A 153 -6.88 -11.76 13.36
CA GLU A 153 -7.96 -12.65 12.96
C GLU A 153 -9.24 -11.89 12.68
N VAL A 154 -9.97 -12.40 11.70
CA VAL A 154 -11.24 -11.84 11.25
C VAL A 154 -12.38 -12.64 11.85
N ASN A 155 -13.23 -11.95 12.58
CA ASN A 155 -14.51 -12.50 12.96
C ASN A 155 -15.48 -12.38 11.78
N GLU A 156 -15.77 -13.51 11.16
CA GLU A 156 -16.85 -13.82 10.22
C GLU A 156 -17.50 -12.67 9.42
N GLY A 157 -17.26 -12.66 8.13
CA GLY A 157 -18.00 -11.88 7.13
C GLY A 157 -17.92 -12.56 5.78
N ASP A 158 -19.00 -12.55 5.01
CA ASP A 158 -19.08 -13.28 3.74
C ASP A 158 -18.06 -12.84 2.70
N PHE A 159 -17.69 -11.57 2.70
CA PHE A 159 -16.69 -11.01 1.78
C PHE A 159 -15.31 -11.67 1.94
N TYR A 160 -14.96 -12.05 3.18
CA TYR A 160 -13.61 -12.54 3.51
C TYR A 160 -13.50 -14.06 3.48
N LYS A 161 -14.60 -14.78 3.34
CA LYS A 161 -14.59 -16.24 3.13
C LYS A 161 -13.85 -16.65 1.86
N HIS A 162 -13.68 -15.72 0.94
CA HIS A 162 -12.94 -15.92 -0.32
C HIS A 162 -11.44 -15.63 -0.21
N MET A 163 -10.98 -15.01 0.89
CA MET A 163 -9.62 -14.57 1.08
C MET A 163 -8.93 -15.36 2.18
N ASN A 164 -8.13 -16.37 1.78
CA ASN A 164 -7.13 -17.03 2.62
C ASN A 164 -7.60 -17.57 3.97
N ALA A 165 -8.62 -18.45 3.97
CA ALA A 165 -8.97 -19.24 5.15
C ALA A 165 -9.24 -18.41 6.43
N GLY A 166 -9.92 -17.26 6.31
CA GLY A 166 -10.35 -16.43 7.43
C GLY A 166 -9.37 -15.35 7.86
N LEU A 167 -8.30 -15.13 7.07
CA LEU A 167 -7.37 -14.02 7.28
C LEU A 167 -7.59 -12.94 6.23
N TYR A 168 -7.56 -11.67 6.63
CA TYR A 168 -7.60 -10.55 5.69
C TYR A 168 -6.26 -10.35 5.01
N ASN A 169 -6.30 -9.92 3.77
CA ASN A 169 -5.21 -9.13 3.25
C ASN A 169 -5.02 -7.89 4.14
N GLU A 170 -3.80 -7.39 4.22
CA GLU A 170 -3.44 -6.33 5.15
C GLU A 170 -4.24 -5.02 4.92
N ASP A 171 -4.60 -4.75 3.66
CA ASP A 171 -5.43 -3.62 3.27
C ASP A 171 -6.88 -3.77 3.74
N GLY A 172 -7.46 -4.95 3.62
CA GLY A 172 -8.78 -5.27 4.19
C GLY A 172 -8.79 -5.19 5.70
N ASN A 173 -7.72 -5.66 6.35
CA ASN A 173 -7.55 -5.55 7.79
C ASN A 173 -7.54 -4.07 8.24
N ILE A 174 -6.69 -3.25 7.62
CA ILE A 174 -6.49 -1.85 7.99
C ILE A 174 -7.69 -0.98 7.55
N CYS A 175 -8.12 -1.12 6.29
CA CYS A 175 -9.02 -0.16 5.67
C CYS A 175 -10.50 -0.46 5.87
N ILE A 176 -10.84 -1.69 6.29
CA ILE A 176 -12.23 -2.12 6.46
C ILE A 176 -12.46 -2.62 7.88
N HIS A 177 -11.90 -3.80 8.20
CA HIS A 177 -12.26 -4.51 9.41
C HIS A 177 -11.87 -3.77 10.69
N ASN A 178 -10.61 -3.35 10.79
CA ASN A 178 -10.08 -2.64 11.94
C ASN A 178 -10.00 -1.12 11.73
N ARG A 179 -10.56 -0.60 10.65
CA ARG A 179 -10.50 0.83 10.30
C ARG A 179 -10.86 1.73 11.47
N HIS A 180 -11.92 1.39 12.22
CA HIS A 180 -12.35 2.13 13.39
C HIS A 180 -11.24 2.29 14.45
N ILE A 181 -10.40 1.25 14.66
CA ILE A 181 -9.27 1.31 15.61
C ILE A 181 -8.26 2.37 15.15
N PHE A 182 -7.97 2.42 13.86
CA PHE A 182 -7.07 3.44 13.30
C PHE A 182 -7.70 4.84 13.36
N GLU A 183 -8.98 4.98 13.04
CA GLU A 183 -9.72 6.26 13.15
C GLU A 183 -9.80 6.77 14.59
N GLU A 184 -10.00 5.90 15.58
CA GLU A 184 -9.94 6.23 17.02
C GLU A 184 -8.54 6.72 17.45
N GLN A 185 -7.48 6.28 16.78
CA GLN A 185 -6.13 6.80 16.97
C GLN A 185 -5.86 8.07 16.13
N GLY A 186 -6.90 8.64 15.53
CA GLY A 186 -6.87 9.86 14.76
C GLY A 186 -6.33 9.70 13.33
N CYS A 187 -6.24 8.48 12.79
CA CYS A 187 -5.86 8.28 11.40
C CYS A 187 -6.96 8.74 10.44
N VAL A 188 -6.55 9.36 9.35
CA VAL A 188 -7.43 9.89 8.30
C VAL A 188 -7.21 9.11 7.01
N PHE A 189 -8.26 8.47 6.53
CA PHE A 189 -8.26 7.75 5.25
C PHE A 189 -8.71 8.69 4.13
N ALA A 190 -8.08 8.60 2.96
CA ALA A 190 -8.44 9.43 1.82
C ALA A 190 -9.87 9.13 1.34
N PRO A 191 -10.61 10.13 0.85
CA PRO A 191 -11.87 9.91 0.16
C PRO A 191 -11.62 9.28 -1.22
N VAL A 192 -12.66 8.68 -1.79
CA VAL A 192 -12.57 7.90 -3.03
C VAL A 192 -12.09 8.73 -4.22
N GLU A 193 -12.45 10.00 -4.30
CA GLU A 193 -12.06 10.93 -5.37
C GLU A 193 -10.56 11.26 -5.32
N VAL A 194 -9.97 11.31 -4.14
CA VAL A 194 -8.53 11.47 -3.96
C VAL A 194 -7.81 10.18 -4.34
N ALA A 195 -8.32 9.05 -3.85
CA ALA A 195 -7.78 7.72 -4.14
C ALA A 195 -7.76 7.42 -5.64
N ALA A 196 -8.81 7.82 -6.39
CA ALA A 196 -8.90 7.64 -7.83
C ALA A 196 -7.84 8.42 -8.63
N ARG A 197 -7.34 9.55 -8.11
CA ARG A 197 -6.20 10.28 -8.72
C ARG A 197 -4.85 9.70 -8.31
N PHE A 198 -4.80 9.08 -7.15
CA PHE A 198 -3.58 8.48 -6.64
C PHE A 198 -3.22 7.18 -7.36
N SER A 199 -4.17 6.25 -7.47
CA SER A 199 -3.90 4.93 -8.04
C SER A 199 -5.12 4.28 -8.67
N LYS A 200 -4.88 3.35 -9.59
CA LYS A 200 -5.87 2.48 -10.22
C LYS A 200 -5.47 1.02 -10.05
N GLU A 201 -6.40 0.18 -9.65
CA GLU A 201 -6.30 -1.28 -9.69
C GLU A 201 -7.37 -1.86 -10.60
N VAL A 202 -8.61 -1.48 -10.36
CA VAL A 202 -9.77 -1.87 -11.15
C VAL A 202 -10.48 -0.62 -11.68
N GLU A 203 -11.26 -0.76 -12.74
CA GLU A 203 -12.06 0.35 -13.24
C GLU A 203 -13.17 0.69 -12.26
N CYS A 204 -13.22 1.96 -11.87
CA CYS A 204 -14.26 2.55 -11.03
C CYS A 204 -14.84 3.79 -11.73
N PRO A 205 -16.08 4.19 -11.40
CA PRO A 205 -16.69 5.40 -11.98
C PRO A 205 -15.84 6.65 -11.82
N GLU A 206 -15.14 6.76 -10.71
CA GLU A 206 -14.28 7.90 -10.34
C GLU A 206 -13.00 8.00 -11.19
N HIS A 207 -12.62 6.93 -11.90
CA HIS A 207 -11.49 6.95 -12.84
C HIS A 207 -11.83 7.55 -14.20
N LYS A 208 -13.12 7.80 -14.49
CA LYS A 208 -13.52 8.28 -15.81
C LYS A 208 -12.88 9.64 -16.13
N GLY A 209 -11.99 9.63 -17.13
CA GLY A 209 -11.27 10.83 -17.56
C GLY A 209 -10.18 11.31 -16.57
N VAL A 210 -9.79 10.48 -15.63
CA VAL A 210 -8.77 10.78 -14.61
C VAL A 210 -7.50 9.99 -14.92
N GLU A 211 -6.35 10.68 -14.97
CA GLU A 211 -5.04 10.05 -14.96
C GLU A 211 -4.60 9.79 -13.52
N THR A 212 -3.87 8.68 -13.30
CA THR A 212 -3.39 8.28 -11.98
C THR A 212 -1.88 8.42 -11.86
N PHE A 213 -1.40 8.76 -10.66
CA PHE A 213 0.03 8.82 -10.31
C PHE A 213 0.69 7.45 -10.42
N GLY A 214 0.03 6.41 -9.89
CA GLY A 214 0.49 5.03 -9.96
C GLY A 214 -0.64 4.06 -10.28
N PHE A 215 -0.32 2.79 -10.21
CA PHE A 215 -1.30 1.71 -10.39
C PHE A 215 -0.84 0.47 -9.63
N HIS A 216 -1.75 -0.48 -9.50
CA HIS A 216 -1.48 -1.85 -9.05
C HIS A 216 -2.29 -2.79 -9.93
N TYR A 217 -1.69 -3.93 -10.34
CA TYR A 217 -2.37 -4.95 -11.15
C TYR A 217 -2.84 -4.42 -12.54
N HIS A 218 -2.84 -5.22 -13.59
CA HIS A 218 -3.23 -4.83 -14.98
C HIS A 218 -2.26 -3.90 -15.73
N PHE A 219 -0.94 -4.08 -15.57
CA PHE A 219 0.07 -3.31 -16.32
C PHE A 219 -0.14 -3.32 -17.85
N GLN A 220 -0.76 -4.36 -18.42
CA GLN A 220 -0.99 -4.47 -19.86
C GLN A 220 -2.01 -3.45 -20.40
N GLU A 221 -2.88 -2.91 -19.56
CA GLU A 221 -3.88 -1.90 -19.96
C GLU A 221 -3.36 -0.46 -19.93
N ILE A 222 -2.15 -0.25 -19.38
CA ILE A 222 -1.58 1.08 -19.14
C ILE A 222 -0.44 1.42 -20.13
N ARG A 223 -0.06 0.48 -21.00
CA ARG A 223 0.98 0.65 -22.03
C ARG A 223 0.48 1.43 -23.23
#